data_91daccd00af3df3ded37a06a361f19d8
#
_entry.id   91daccd00af3df3ded37a06a361f19d8
#
_cell.length_a   1.000
_cell.length_b   1.000
_cell.length_c   1.000
_cell.angle_alpha   90.00
_cell.angle_beta   90.00
_cell.angle_gamma   90.00
#
_symmetry.space_group_name_H-M   'P 1'
#
loop_
_entity.id
_entity.type
_entity.pdbx_description
1 polymer ?
#
loop_
_entity_poly.entity_id
_entity_poly.type
_entity_poly.pdbx_seq_one_letter_code
_entity_poly.pdbx_strand_id
1 'polypeptide(L)'
;MPLHEIAFWLAILAVLPGALGIWLSGIAADWLVRRSPKGRLWVASGSLALLIPFEIAYALAGSPGLALAMSAITHFLGGAYLAPTIAFAHSQVTPRQRASASAVLLLGLNLIGLGIGPMLVGLLSDAATAQGFGTAGLRYALLAIIPSQFVALALFLRANAIDAPPLPSSKE
;
A
#
# COMPACT_ATOMS: atom_id res chain seq x y z
N MET A 1 13.00 -24.11 -7.96
CA MET A 1 13.20 -23.02 -8.93
C MET A 1 14.53 -22.34 -8.63
N PRO A 2 15.37 -22.05 -9.61
CA PRO A 2 16.59 -21.29 -9.41
C PRO A 2 16.27 -19.85 -8.98
N LEU A 3 17.18 -19.23 -8.23
CA LEU A 3 16.94 -17.92 -7.59
C LEU A 3 16.63 -16.81 -8.60
N HIS A 4 17.26 -16.84 -9.78
CA HIS A 4 17.04 -15.86 -10.83
C HIS A 4 15.64 -15.94 -11.46
N GLU A 5 15.06 -17.14 -11.59
CA GLU A 5 13.68 -17.31 -12.05
C GLU A 5 12.67 -16.74 -11.04
N ILE A 6 12.90 -16.99 -9.75
CA ILE A 6 12.06 -16.44 -8.69
C ILE A 6 12.11 -14.90 -8.72
N ALA A 7 13.32 -14.34 -8.82
CA ALA A 7 13.50 -12.88 -8.90
C ALA A 7 12.82 -12.28 -10.14
N PHE A 8 12.91 -12.94 -11.29
CA PHE A 8 12.26 -12.51 -12.53
C PHE A 8 10.73 -12.48 -12.40
N TRP A 9 10.13 -13.57 -11.87
CA TRP A 9 8.69 -13.63 -11.67
C TRP A 9 8.22 -12.61 -10.63
N LEU A 10 8.95 -12.42 -9.54
CA LEU A 10 8.63 -11.41 -8.54
C LEU A 10 8.67 -10.00 -9.12
N ALA A 11 9.64 -9.69 -9.98
CA ALA A 11 9.71 -8.38 -10.64
C ALA A 11 8.50 -8.14 -11.56
N ILE A 12 8.12 -9.12 -12.37
CA ILE A 12 6.92 -9.03 -13.24
C ILE A 12 5.65 -8.87 -12.39
N LEU A 13 5.50 -9.68 -11.34
CA LEU A 13 4.34 -9.66 -10.46
C LEU A 13 4.27 -8.40 -9.58
N ALA A 14 5.39 -7.74 -9.33
CA ALA A 14 5.39 -6.43 -8.66
C ALA A 14 4.93 -5.32 -9.62
N VAL A 15 5.44 -5.29 -10.84
CA VAL A 15 5.20 -4.19 -11.80
C VAL A 15 3.82 -4.27 -12.43
N LEU A 16 3.45 -5.41 -13.04
CA LEU A 16 2.21 -5.50 -13.82
C LEU A 16 0.95 -5.42 -12.94
N PRO A 17 0.78 -6.24 -11.89
CA PRO A 17 -0.38 -6.12 -11.02
C PRO A 17 -0.43 -4.77 -10.28
N GLY A 18 0.72 -4.25 -9.84
CA GLY A 18 0.80 -2.95 -9.19
C GLY A 18 0.32 -1.82 -10.11
N ALA A 19 0.78 -1.79 -11.35
CA ALA A 19 0.33 -0.81 -12.36
C ALA A 19 -1.17 -0.93 -12.66
N LEU A 20 -1.67 -2.16 -12.81
CA LEU A 20 -3.11 -2.42 -12.98
C LEU A 20 -3.91 -1.96 -11.76
N GLY A 21 -3.41 -2.19 -10.55
CA GLY A 21 -4.02 -1.73 -9.31
C GLY A 21 -4.15 -0.21 -9.27
N ILE A 22 -3.08 0.53 -9.59
CA ILE A 22 -3.09 1.99 -9.67
C ILE A 22 -4.11 2.47 -10.70
N TRP A 23 -4.11 1.89 -11.90
CA TRP A 23 -4.99 2.30 -12.99
C TRP A 23 -6.47 2.05 -12.69
N LEU A 24 -6.81 0.83 -12.29
CA LEU A 24 -8.19 0.45 -12.00
C LEU A 24 -8.76 1.16 -10.77
N SER A 25 -7.95 1.36 -9.74
CA SER A 25 -8.37 2.10 -8.54
C SER A 25 -8.59 3.58 -8.82
N GLY A 26 -7.81 4.17 -9.74
CA GLY A 26 -8.05 5.53 -10.22
C GLY A 26 -9.43 5.65 -10.86
N ILE A 27 -9.77 4.74 -11.79
CA ILE A 27 -11.09 4.70 -12.44
C ILE A 27 -12.21 4.50 -11.40
N ALA A 28 -12.02 3.54 -10.48
CA ALA A 28 -12.99 3.26 -9.43
C ALA A 28 -13.22 4.47 -8.51
N ALA A 29 -12.13 5.16 -8.14
CA ALA A 29 -12.20 6.35 -7.31
C ALA A 29 -12.93 7.50 -8.01
N ASP A 30 -12.65 7.74 -9.28
CA ASP A 30 -13.33 8.77 -10.07
C ASP A 30 -14.82 8.47 -10.28
N TRP A 31 -15.17 7.20 -10.46
CA TRP A 31 -16.57 6.78 -10.54
C TRP A 31 -17.30 6.98 -9.21
N LEU A 32 -16.63 6.61 -8.10
CA LEU A 32 -17.23 6.68 -6.78
C LEU A 32 -17.36 8.13 -6.28
N VAL A 33 -16.44 9.02 -6.64
CA VAL A 33 -16.51 10.45 -6.31
C VAL A 33 -17.74 11.13 -6.93
N ARG A 34 -18.20 10.65 -8.09
CA ARG A 34 -19.45 11.15 -8.69
C ARG A 34 -20.69 10.85 -7.84
N ARG A 35 -20.61 9.83 -6.96
CA ARG A 35 -21.70 9.41 -6.06
C ARG A 35 -21.50 9.90 -4.63
N SER A 36 -20.24 10.06 -4.19
CA SER A 36 -19.91 10.50 -2.83
C SER A 36 -18.57 11.25 -2.83
N PRO A 37 -18.49 12.43 -2.20
CA PRO A 37 -17.24 13.18 -2.06
C PRO A 37 -16.12 12.38 -1.41
N LYS A 38 -16.47 11.36 -0.60
CA LYS A 38 -15.55 10.46 0.10
C LYS A 38 -15.10 9.26 -0.75
N GLY A 39 -15.54 9.17 -2.01
CA GLY A 39 -15.27 8.01 -2.89
C GLY A 39 -13.81 7.61 -3.00
N ARG A 40 -12.88 8.58 -3.03
CA ARG A 40 -11.42 8.31 -3.05
C ARG A 40 -10.95 7.58 -1.80
N LEU A 41 -11.39 8.04 -0.63
CA LEU A 41 -11.03 7.42 0.65
C LEU A 41 -11.66 6.03 0.80
N TRP A 42 -12.87 5.82 0.26
CA TRP A 42 -13.50 4.49 0.27
C TRP A 42 -12.69 3.46 -0.54
N VAL A 43 -12.21 3.86 -1.73
CA VAL A 43 -11.37 2.97 -2.54
C VAL A 43 -10.03 2.70 -1.84
N ALA A 44 -9.36 3.74 -1.30
CA ALA A 44 -8.09 3.58 -0.60
C ALA A 44 -8.23 2.69 0.65
N SER A 45 -9.20 2.95 1.52
CA SER A 45 -9.42 2.15 2.73
C SER A 45 -9.87 0.72 2.42
N GLY A 46 -10.72 0.53 1.41
CA GLY A 46 -11.15 -0.79 0.96
C GLY A 46 -9.99 -1.62 0.40
N SER A 47 -9.13 -1.02 -0.43
CA SER A 47 -7.93 -1.70 -0.95
C SER A 47 -6.97 -2.09 0.18
N LEU A 48 -6.75 -1.19 1.14
CA LEU A 48 -5.89 -1.47 2.30
C LEU A 48 -6.49 -2.55 3.22
N ALA A 49 -7.79 -2.52 3.45
CA ALA A 49 -8.47 -3.54 4.25
C ALA A 49 -8.37 -4.93 3.62
N LEU A 50 -8.49 -5.00 2.28
CA LEU A 50 -8.31 -6.25 1.54
C LEU A 50 -6.83 -6.68 1.49
N LEU A 51 -5.88 -5.76 1.48
CA LEU A 51 -4.44 -6.06 1.43
C LEU A 51 -4.00 -6.89 2.63
N ILE A 52 -4.47 -6.56 3.83
CA ILE A 52 -4.06 -7.22 5.09
C ILE A 52 -4.21 -8.75 5.06
N PRO A 53 -5.38 -9.34 4.75
CA PRO A 53 -5.52 -10.80 4.75
C PRO A 53 -4.68 -11.47 3.66
N PHE A 54 -4.48 -10.82 2.50
CA PHE A 54 -3.64 -11.38 1.44
C PHE A 54 -2.15 -11.31 1.78
N GLU A 55 -1.68 -10.31 2.51
CA GLU A 55 -0.30 -10.27 3.01
C GLU A 55 -0.06 -11.33 4.09
N ILE A 56 -1.02 -11.57 4.97
CA ILE A 56 -0.95 -12.69 5.91
C ILE A 56 -0.84 -14.01 5.14
N ALA A 57 -1.68 -14.21 4.14
CA ALA A 57 -1.66 -15.41 3.30
C ALA A 57 -0.32 -15.54 2.53
N TYR A 58 0.24 -14.43 2.04
CA TYR A 58 1.56 -14.40 1.42
C TYR A 58 2.66 -14.81 2.39
N ALA A 59 2.70 -14.22 3.59
CA ALA A 59 3.69 -14.54 4.61
C ALA A 59 3.59 -16.00 5.09
N LEU A 60 2.38 -16.57 5.11
CA LEU A 60 2.13 -17.95 5.55
C LEU A 60 2.14 -18.97 4.40
N ALA A 61 2.44 -18.56 3.17
CA ALA A 61 2.43 -19.45 2.02
C ALA A 61 3.36 -20.65 2.21
N GLY A 62 2.81 -21.86 2.07
CA GLY A 62 3.55 -23.11 2.23
C GLY A 62 4.22 -23.62 0.94
N SER A 63 3.97 -22.96 -0.20
CA SER A 63 4.55 -23.32 -1.49
C SER A 63 4.94 -22.08 -2.30
N PRO A 64 5.99 -22.18 -3.16
CA PRO A 64 6.39 -21.07 -4.01
C PRO A 64 5.29 -20.56 -4.94
N GLY A 65 4.48 -21.46 -5.49
CA GLY A 65 3.37 -21.09 -6.38
C GLY A 65 2.29 -20.28 -5.66
N LEU A 66 1.92 -20.67 -4.44
CA LEU A 66 0.99 -19.92 -3.61
C LEU A 66 1.58 -18.55 -3.22
N ALA A 67 2.86 -18.49 -2.86
CA ALA A 67 3.53 -17.24 -2.56
C ALA A 67 3.51 -16.28 -3.76
N LEU A 68 3.82 -16.74 -4.96
CA LEU A 68 3.76 -15.95 -6.19
C LEU A 68 2.33 -15.45 -6.48
N ALA A 69 1.32 -16.31 -6.33
CA ALA A 69 -0.08 -15.93 -6.53
C ALA A 69 -0.53 -14.85 -5.52
N MET A 70 -0.20 -15.04 -4.25
CA MET A 70 -0.53 -14.05 -3.21
C MET A 70 0.26 -12.74 -3.42
N SER A 71 1.51 -12.81 -3.86
CA SER A 71 2.33 -11.66 -4.22
C SER A 71 1.67 -10.82 -5.33
N ALA A 72 1.12 -11.44 -6.36
CA ALA A 72 0.41 -10.71 -7.42
C ALA A 72 -0.78 -9.90 -6.86
N ILE A 73 -1.56 -10.51 -5.97
CA ILE A 73 -2.72 -9.86 -5.35
C ILE A 73 -2.27 -8.73 -4.42
N THR A 74 -1.24 -8.96 -3.61
CA THR A 74 -0.74 -7.93 -2.68
C THR A 74 -0.14 -6.73 -3.43
N HIS A 75 0.58 -6.94 -4.53
CA HIS A 75 1.07 -5.83 -5.36
C HIS A 75 -0.06 -5.08 -6.06
N PHE A 76 -1.09 -5.79 -6.54
CA PHE A 76 -2.29 -5.16 -7.10
C PHE A 76 -2.99 -4.26 -6.07
N LEU A 77 -3.27 -4.78 -4.88
CA LEU A 77 -3.93 -4.03 -3.81
C LEU A 77 -3.05 -2.92 -3.26
N GLY A 78 -1.72 -3.16 -3.16
CA GLY A 78 -0.73 -2.17 -2.79
C GLY A 78 -0.62 -1.02 -3.80
N GLY A 79 -0.84 -1.27 -5.11
CA GLY A 79 -1.02 -0.22 -6.12
C GLY A 79 -2.37 0.48 -5.98
N ALA A 80 -3.41 -0.27 -5.65
CA ALA A 80 -4.78 0.22 -5.68
C ALA A 80 -5.12 1.30 -4.63
N TYR A 81 -4.41 1.38 -3.50
CA TYR A 81 -4.64 2.48 -2.55
C TYR A 81 -3.88 3.77 -2.92
N LEU A 82 -2.85 3.68 -3.75
CA LEU A 82 -1.91 4.79 -4.00
C LEU A 82 -2.57 5.94 -4.79
N ALA A 83 -3.19 5.65 -5.96
CA ALA A 83 -3.79 6.67 -6.80
C ALA A 83 -4.92 7.44 -6.09
N PRO A 84 -5.89 6.77 -5.42
CA PRO A 84 -6.92 7.47 -4.67
C PRO A 84 -6.37 8.31 -3.51
N THR A 85 -5.29 7.84 -2.84
CA THR A 85 -4.65 8.59 -1.75
C THR A 85 -4.03 9.88 -2.24
N ILE A 86 -3.27 9.84 -3.35
CA ILE A 86 -2.68 11.03 -3.96
C ILE A 86 -3.78 11.99 -4.43
N ALA A 87 -4.81 11.47 -5.09
CA ALA A 87 -5.93 12.27 -5.57
C ALA A 87 -6.72 12.92 -4.41
N PHE A 88 -6.87 12.22 -3.29
CA PHE A 88 -7.46 12.78 -2.07
C PHE A 88 -6.58 13.91 -1.51
N ALA A 89 -5.28 13.69 -1.34
CA ALA A 89 -4.37 14.71 -0.84
C ALA A 89 -4.38 15.97 -1.73
N HIS A 90 -4.42 15.82 -3.05
CA HIS A 90 -4.56 16.94 -3.97
C HIS A 90 -5.89 17.70 -3.83
N SER A 91 -6.94 17.04 -3.38
CA SER A 91 -8.22 17.69 -3.13
C SER A 91 -8.25 18.52 -1.84
N GLN A 92 -7.29 18.33 -0.94
CA GLN A 92 -7.18 19.04 0.33
C GLN A 92 -6.30 20.30 0.25
N VAL A 93 -5.69 20.58 -0.89
CA VAL A 93 -4.74 21.68 -1.09
C VAL A 93 -5.11 22.52 -2.32
N THR A 94 -4.67 23.79 -2.32
CA THR A 94 -4.86 24.67 -3.48
C THR A 94 -4.04 24.17 -4.69
N PRO A 95 -4.42 24.54 -5.94
CA PRO A 95 -3.66 24.13 -7.13
C PRO A 95 -2.17 24.46 -7.07
N ARG A 96 -1.80 25.58 -6.44
CA ARG A 96 -0.39 25.98 -6.26
C ARG A 96 0.39 25.08 -5.31
N GLN A 97 -0.29 24.43 -4.37
CA GLN A 97 0.33 23.58 -3.35
C GLN A 97 0.38 22.10 -3.75
N ARG A 98 -0.25 21.68 -4.87
CA ARG A 98 -0.32 20.27 -5.27
C ARG A 98 1.05 19.64 -5.49
N ALA A 99 1.98 20.38 -6.11
CA ALA A 99 3.35 19.91 -6.32
C ALA A 99 4.07 19.63 -4.99
N SER A 100 3.95 20.56 -4.02
CA SER A 100 4.54 20.38 -2.69
C SER A 100 3.89 19.23 -1.92
N ALA A 101 2.56 19.08 -2.01
CA ALA A 101 1.86 17.95 -1.39
C ALA A 101 2.31 16.61 -1.98
N SER A 102 2.46 16.52 -3.31
CA SER A 102 3.03 15.33 -3.95
C SER A 102 4.45 15.05 -3.50
N ALA A 103 5.30 16.07 -3.41
CA ALA A 103 6.69 15.92 -2.98
C ALA A 103 6.78 15.36 -1.55
N VAL A 104 5.97 15.86 -0.62
CA VAL A 104 5.92 15.37 0.76
C VAL A 104 5.42 13.93 0.83
N LEU A 105 4.35 13.60 0.08
CA LEU A 105 3.83 12.23 0.02
C LEU A 105 4.86 11.26 -0.57
N LEU A 106 5.50 11.62 -1.69
CA LEU A 106 6.50 10.79 -2.33
C LEU A 106 7.75 10.65 -1.47
N LEU A 107 8.15 11.71 -0.75
CA LEU A 107 9.25 11.63 0.22
C LEU A 107 8.92 10.63 1.32
N GLY A 108 7.72 10.70 1.91
CA GLY A 108 7.28 9.74 2.92
C GLY A 108 7.24 8.31 2.39
N LEU A 109 6.65 8.10 1.20
CA LEU A 109 6.59 6.78 0.56
C LEU A 109 7.98 6.20 0.28
N ASN A 110 8.91 7.00 -0.25
CA ASN A 110 10.25 6.53 -0.58
C ASN A 110 11.10 6.34 0.67
N LEU A 111 11.11 7.31 1.59
CA LEU A 111 11.94 7.23 2.79
C LEU A 111 11.48 6.12 3.74
N ILE A 112 10.19 6.07 4.04
CA ILE A 112 9.63 5.08 4.97
C ILE A 112 9.40 3.76 4.26
N GLY A 113 8.73 3.77 3.10
CA GLY A 113 8.34 2.56 2.39
C GLY A 113 9.52 1.82 1.77
N LEU A 114 10.35 2.48 0.97
CA LEU A 114 11.47 1.85 0.26
C LEU A 114 12.79 1.90 1.04
N GLY A 115 12.95 2.86 1.96
CA GLY A 115 14.15 2.98 2.78
C GLY A 115 14.05 2.17 4.08
N ILE A 116 13.25 2.66 5.02
CA ILE A 116 13.15 2.09 6.37
C ILE A 116 12.44 0.73 6.35
N GLY A 117 11.43 0.52 5.51
CA GLY A 117 10.63 -0.70 5.46
C GLY A 117 11.48 -1.96 5.27
N PRO A 118 12.20 -2.12 4.15
CA PRO A 118 13.06 -3.29 3.93
C PRO A 118 14.15 -3.47 4.98
N MET A 119 14.71 -2.37 5.49
CA MET A 119 15.72 -2.42 6.58
C MET A 119 15.11 -3.02 7.85
N LEU A 120 13.92 -2.59 8.26
CA LEU A 120 13.24 -3.15 9.43
C LEU A 120 12.91 -4.63 9.24
N VAL A 121 12.43 -5.03 8.06
CA VAL A 121 12.17 -6.44 7.75
C VAL A 121 13.46 -7.26 7.88
N GLY A 122 14.56 -6.76 7.32
CA GLY A 122 15.87 -7.42 7.42
C GLY A 122 16.31 -7.60 8.87
N LEU A 123 16.32 -6.52 9.65
CA LEU A 123 16.71 -6.55 11.06
C LEU A 123 15.83 -7.51 11.90
N LEU A 124 14.51 -7.48 11.69
CA LEU A 124 13.60 -8.39 12.39
C LEU A 124 13.80 -9.84 11.97
N SER A 125 14.07 -10.09 10.69
CA SER A 125 14.37 -11.42 10.17
C SER A 125 15.67 -11.99 10.76
N ASP A 126 16.72 -11.16 10.81
CA ASP A 126 18.02 -11.54 11.38
C ASP A 126 17.90 -11.81 12.89
N ALA A 127 17.18 -10.95 13.61
CA ALA A 127 16.93 -11.15 15.03
C ALA A 127 16.14 -12.42 15.32
N ALA A 128 15.11 -12.73 14.52
CA ALA A 128 14.35 -13.97 14.63
C ALA A 128 15.22 -15.20 14.32
N THR A 129 16.07 -15.12 13.30
CA THR A 129 16.99 -16.20 12.93
C THR A 129 18.01 -16.46 14.05
N ALA A 130 18.55 -15.42 14.68
CA ALA A 130 19.46 -15.52 15.83
C ALA A 130 18.78 -16.17 17.05
N GLN A 131 17.46 -16.03 17.20
CA GLN A 131 16.67 -16.68 18.26
C GLN A 131 16.29 -18.13 17.94
N GLY A 132 16.77 -18.71 16.85
CA GLY A 132 16.56 -20.10 16.50
C GLY A 132 15.38 -20.37 15.57
N PHE A 133 14.71 -19.35 15.05
CA PHE A 133 13.60 -19.52 14.09
C PHE A 133 14.07 -19.90 12.68
N GLY A 134 15.37 -19.86 12.39
CA GLY A 134 15.96 -20.31 11.13
C GLY A 134 15.32 -19.64 9.93
N THR A 135 14.96 -20.42 8.91
CA THR A 135 14.34 -19.93 7.67
C THR A 135 12.94 -19.32 7.86
N ALA A 136 12.30 -19.51 9.02
CA ALA A 136 11.03 -18.88 9.34
C ALA A 136 11.18 -17.41 9.80
N GLY A 137 12.40 -16.93 10.06
CA GLY A 137 12.68 -15.57 10.51
C GLY A 137 12.07 -14.51 9.61
N LEU A 138 12.20 -14.65 8.29
CA LEU A 138 11.59 -13.73 7.31
C LEU A 138 10.05 -13.70 7.40
N ARG A 139 9.43 -14.87 7.62
CA ARG A 139 7.97 -14.97 7.78
C ARG A 139 7.49 -14.17 8.99
N TYR A 140 8.17 -14.31 10.14
CA TYR A 140 7.85 -13.56 11.34
C TYR A 140 8.10 -12.06 11.18
N ALA A 141 9.15 -11.67 10.46
CA ALA A 141 9.44 -10.28 10.14
C ALA A 141 8.33 -9.64 9.28
N LEU A 142 7.85 -10.34 8.26
CA LEU A 142 6.73 -9.88 7.44
C LEU A 142 5.44 -9.74 8.25
N LEU A 143 5.12 -10.70 9.12
CA LEU A 143 3.95 -10.63 9.99
C LEU A 143 4.05 -9.49 11.01
N ALA A 144 5.25 -9.16 11.50
CA ALA A 144 5.47 -8.09 12.46
C ALA A 144 5.19 -6.68 11.89
N ILE A 145 5.15 -6.51 10.57
CA ILE A 145 4.80 -5.22 9.94
C ILE A 145 3.28 -5.04 9.81
N ILE A 146 2.49 -6.10 9.78
CA ILE A 146 1.04 -6.03 9.58
C ILE A 146 0.33 -5.08 10.57
N PRO A 147 0.70 -4.98 11.87
CA PRO A 147 0.10 -4.00 12.77
C PRO A 147 0.16 -2.56 12.26
N SER A 148 1.22 -2.18 11.51
CA SER A 148 1.31 -0.83 10.93
C SER A 148 0.22 -0.54 9.91
N GLN A 149 -0.26 -1.56 9.20
CA GLN A 149 -1.35 -1.43 8.22
C GLN A 149 -2.70 -1.24 8.91
N PHE A 150 -2.93 -1.85 10.07
CA PHE A 150 -4.12 -1.55 10.87
C PHE A 150 -4.13 -0.10 11.34
N VAL A 151 -2.96 0.45 11.72
CA VAL A 151 -2.84 1.87 12.05
C VAL A 151 -3.17 2.73 10.84
N ALA A 152 -2.61 2.40 9.66
CA ALA A 152 -2.90 3.11 8.42
C ALA A 152 -4.40 3.04 8.07
N LEU A 153 -5.00 1.86 8.15
CA LEU A 153 -6.44 1.66 7.91
C LEU A 153 -7.29 2.50 8.87
N ALA A 154 -6.95 2.52 10.16
CA ALA A 154 -7.64 3.34 11.14
C ALA A 154 -7.55 4.84 10.83
N LEU A 155 -6.40 5.32 10.35
CA LEU A 155 -6.22 6.69 9.90
C LEU A 155 -7.06 7.02 8.66
N PHE A 156 -7.14 6.13 7.67
CA PHE A 156 -8.03 6.29 6.51
C PHE A 156 -9.50 6.32 6.92
N LEU A 157 -9.92 5.43 7.82
CA LEU A 157 -11.30 5.42 8.33
C LEU A 157 -11.62 6.67 9.13
N ARG A 158 -10.69 7.19 9.92
CA ARG A 158 -10.84 8.49 10.59
C ARG A 158 -10.95 9.63 9.59
N ALA A 159 -10.11 9.66 8.55
CA ALA A 159 -10.21 10.66 7.50
C ALA A 159 -11.59 10.61 6.78
N ASN A 160 -12.16 9.41 6.62
CA ASN A 160 -13.51 9.23 6.10
C ASN A 160 -14.61 9.79 7.05
N ALA A 161 -14.39 9.75 8.37
CA ALA A 161 -15.35 10.23 9.36
C ALA A 161 -15.36 11.77 9.48
N ILE A 162 -14.25 12.42 9.14
CA ILE A 162 -14.13 13.88 9.19
C ILE A 162 -14.75 14.47 7.93
N ASP A 163 -15.76 15.34 8.10
CA ASP A 163 -16.27 16.18 7.01
C ASP A 163 -15.24 17.28 6.75
N ALA A 164 -14.45 17.11 5.70
CA ALA A 164 -13.54 18.17 5.28
C ALA A 164 -14.39 19.38 4.79
N PRO A 165 -14.19 20.58 5.34
CA PRO A 165 -14.87 21.77 4.84
C PRO A 165 -14.50 21.95 3.35
N PRO A 166 -15.45 22.38 2.51
CA PRO A 166 -15.15 22.69 1.11
C PRO A 166 -14.06 23.77 1.08
N LEU A 167 -13.05 23.55 0.23
CA LEU A 167 -12.02 24.58 0.01
C LEU A 167 -12.71 25.88 -0.43
N PRO A 168 -12.26 27.04 0.06
CA PRO A 168 -12.79 28.31 -0.39
C PRO A 168 -12.70 28.36 -1.92
N SER A 169 -13.84 28.62 -2.56
CA SER A 169 -13.89 28.80 -4.01
C SER A 169 -12.89 29.88 -4.41
N SER A 170 -11.97 29.56 -5.32
CA SER A 170 -11.08 30.54 -5.93
C SER A 170 -11.91 31.51 -6.81
N LYS A 171 -12.69 32.37 -6.17
CA LYS A 171 -13.19 33.60 -6.75
C LYS A 171 -12.24 34.68 -6.25
N GLU A 172 -11.15 34.87 -6.97
CA GLU A 172 -10.42 36.13 -7.15
C GLU A 172 -9.41 35.91 -8.28
#